data_536f3fe2a014065aae640504fbdc8749
#
_entry.id   536f3fe2a014065aae640504fbdc8749
#
_cell.length_a   1.000
_cell.length_b   1.000
_cell.length_c   1.000
_cell.angle_alpha   90.00
_cell.angle_beta   90.00
_cell.angle_gamma   90.00
#
_symmetry.space_group_name_H-M   'P 1'
#
loop_
_entity.id
_entity.type
_entity.pdbx_description
1 polymer ?
#
loop_
_entity_poly.entity_id
_entity_poly.type
_entity_poly.pdbx_seq_one_letter_code
_entity_poly.pdbx_strand_id
1 'polypeptide(L)'
;MATATYTSLETYLGTSYEPDVDYVDGELEERNVGEYDHTIVQRAILIWFYLHEKEWSIRSLQEQRTRVGTTKVRLPDVSVFSRDVPIEQVFTHPQLIAIEVLSPEDRHYRVDEKIRNYIEFGIRHIWVVNPRTRAGWDCSDGNWVRQERFEVSGSPLYLSLPELFAKIDEEQVP
;
A
#
# COMPACT_ATOMS: atom_id res chain seq x y z
N MET A 1 28.72 -7.67 -15.78
CA MET A 1 28.21 -7.10 -14.51
C MET A 1 27.48 -5.82 -14.85
N ALA A 2 26.17 -5.79 -14.69
CA ALA A 2 25.41 -4.55 -14.87
C ALA A 2 25.78 -3.62 -13.69
N THR A 3 26.35 -2.49 -13.98
CA THR A 3 26.59 -1.42 -13.00
C THR A 3 25.21 -0.92 -12.58
N ALA A 4 24.81 -1.14 -11.33
CA ALA A 4 23.63 -0.51 -10.77
C ALA A 4 23.80 0.99 -10.94
N THR A 5 22.92 1.62 -11.70
CA THR A 5 22.96 3.06 -11.91
C THR A 5 22.40 3.72 -10.67
N TYR A 6 23.29 4.27 -9.85
CA TYR A 6 22.89 5.01 -8.65
C TYR A 6 22.14 6.29 -9.04
N THR A 7 20.89 6.40 -8.59
CA THR A 7 20.05 7.57 -8.80
C THR A 7 19.98 8.38 -7.50
N SER A 8 20.18 9.70 -7.57
CA SER A 8 19.98 10.54 -6.39
C SER A 8 18.50 10.67 -6.04
N LEU A 9 18.18 10.87 -4.77
CA LEU A 9 16.80 11.11 -4.33
C LEU A 9 16.19 12.33 -5.04
N GLU A 10 16.96 13.40 -5.24
CA GLU A 10 16.52 14.60 -5.96
C GLU A 10 16.16 14.28 -7.40
N THR A 11 16.97 13.51 -8.10
CA THR A 11 16.69 13.05 -9.47
C THR A 11 15.43 12.19 -9.50
N TYR A 12 15.29 11.25 -8.56
CA TYR A 12 14.09 10.42 -8.47
C TYR A 12 12.82 11.27 -8.26
N LEU A 13 12.85 12.19 -7.31
CA LEU A 13 11.69 13.03 -6.99
C LEU A 13 11.31 13.98 -8.13
N GLY A 14 12.28 14.41 -8.94
CA GLY A 14 12.07 15.25 -10.12
C GLY A 14 11.72 14.49 -11.40
N THR A 15 11.64 13.17 -11.36
CA THR A 15 11.41 12.32 -12.53
C THR A 15 10.08 11.60 -12.45
N SER A 16 9.34 11.55 -13.57
CA SER A 16 8.21 10.66 -13.73
C SER A 16 8.68 9.34 -14.31
N TYR A 17 8.27 8.25 -13.69
CA TYR A 17 8.55 6.89 -14.16
C TYR A 17 7.27 6.25 -14.67
N GLU A 18 7.36 5.44 -15.72
CA GLU A 18 6.22 4.71 -16.26
C GLU A 18 6.65 3.27 -16.62
N PRO A 19 6.18 2.27 -15.86
CA PRO A 19 5.40 2.39 -14.63
C PRO A 19 6.19 3.08 -13.50
N ASP A 20 5.47 3.61 -12.51
CA ASP A 20 6.12 4.23 -11.35
C ASP A 20 6.89 3.17 -10.52
N VAL A 21 7.96 3.59 -9.86
CA VAL A 21 8.92 2.71 -9.18
C VAL A 21 9.13 3.14 -7.74
N ASP A 22 9.47 2.19 -6.86
CA ASP A 22 9.99 2.48 -5.53
C ASP A 22 11.45 2.97 -5.63
N TYR A 23 11.88 3.77 -4.68
CA TYR A 23 13.27 4.21 -4.55
C TYR A 23 13.84 3.76 -3.21
N VAL A 24 14.94 3.02 -3.26
CA VAL A 24 15.59 2.47 -2.06
C VAL A 24 17.09 2.65 -2.15
N ASP A 25 17.63 3.50 -1.30
CA ASP A 25 19.08 3.71 -1.11
C ASP A 25 19.86 3.96 -2.43
N GLY A 26 19.21 4.65 -3.40
CA GLY A 26 19.80 4.96 -4.71
C GLY A 26 19.42 4.01 -5.83
N GLU A 27 18.73 2.94 -5.54
CA GLU A 27 18.25 1.97 -6.52
C GLU A 27 16.77 2.21 -6.83
N LEU A 28 16.41 2.00 -8.10
CA LEU A 28 15.03 2.01 -8.56
C LEU A 28 14.51 0.58 -8.53
N GLU A 29 13.53 0.31 -7.68
CA GLU A 29 12.89 -1.00 -7.61
C GLU A 29 11.62 -1.00 -8.46
N GLU A 30 11.63 -1.82 -9.52
CA GLU A 30 10.46 -2.02 -10.35
C GLU A 30 9.33 -2.65 -9.53
N ARG A 31 8.13 -2.12 -9.74
CA ARG A 31 6.90 -2.69 -9.20
C ARG A 31 6.37 -3.74 -10.18
N ASN A 32 5.72 -4.76 -9.65
CA ASN A 32 5.11 -5.77 -10.52
C ASN A 32 3.99 -5.14 -11.35
N VAL A 33 3.89 -5.55 -12.61
CA VAL A 33 2.78 -5.13 -13.47
C VAL A 33 1.50 -5.74 -12.94
N GLY A 34 0.50 -4.90 -12.68
CA GLY A 34 -0.77 -5.34 -12.11
C GLY A 34 -1.51 -6.31 -13.04
N GLU A 35 -1.62 -7.56 -12.64
CA GLU A 35 -2.59 -8.49 -13.23
C GLU A 35 -4.01 -8.12 -12.81
N TYR A 36 -5.01 -8.65 -13.50
CA TYR A 36 -6.42 -8.36 -13.24
C TYR A 36 -6.80 -8.56 -11.77
N ASP A 37 -6.39 -9.68 -11.16
CA ASP A 37 -6.72 -10.01 -9.76
C ASP A 37 -6.16 -8.96 -8.79
N HIS A 38 -4.92 -8.51 -9.00
CA HIS A 38 -4.30 -7.44 -8.22
C HIS A 38 -5.08 -6.13 -8.40
N THR A 39 -5.32 -5.73 -9.65
CA THR A 39 -5.94 -4.45 -9.97
C THR A 39 -7.38 -4.35 -9.45
N ILE A 40 -8.18 -5.43 -9.57
CA ILE A 40 -9.57 -5.42 -9.10
C ILE A 40 -9.65 -5.33 -7.58
N VAL A 41 -8.76 -6.01 -6.85
CA VAL A 41 -8.72 -5.97 -5.38
C VAL A 41 -8.19 -4.62 -4.89
N GLN A 42 -7.13 -4.09 -5.50
CA GLN A 42 -6.62 -2.75 -5.19
C GLN A 42 -7.72 -1.69 -5.37
N ARG A 43 -8.44 -1.72 -6.51
CA ARG A 43 -9.57 -0.83 -6.78
C ARG A 43 -10.67 -0.97 -5.74
N ALA A 44 -11.07 -2.20 -5.41
CA ALA A 44 -12.15 -2.46 -4.47
C ALA A 44 -11.79 -1.95 -3.05
N ILE A 45 -10.55 -2.15 -2.60
CA ILE A 45 -10.05 -1.61 -1.33
C ILE A 45 -10.07 -0.07 -1.34
N LEU A 46 -9.59 0.54 -2.43
CA LEU A 46 -9.60 2.00 -2.57
C LEU A 46 -11.04 2.56 -2.48
N ILE A 47 -11.99 1.95 -3.20
CA ILE A 47 -13.40 2.33 -3.18
C ILE A 47 -13.99 2.14 -1.79
N TRP A 48 -13.65 1.05 -1.10
CA TRP A 48 -14.09 0.80 0.29
C TRP A 48 -13.80 2.00 1.19
N PHE A 49 -12.57 2.48 1.21
CA PHE A 49 -12.19 3.63 2.02
C PHE A 49 -12.72 4.95 1.46
N TYR A 50 -12.71 5.13 0.15
CA TYR A 50 -13.21 6.34 -0.51
C TYR A 50 -14.66 6.64 -0.15
N LEU A 51 -15.53 5.63 -0.12
CA LEU A 51 -16.93 5.79 0.24
C LEU A 51 -17.15 6.26 1.70
N HIS A 52 -16.18 6.02 2.57
CA HIS A 52 -16.23 6.38 3.98
C HIS A 52 -15.34 7.59 4.36
N GLU A 53 -14.69 8.21 3.39
CA GLU A 53 -13.73 9.29 3.66
C GLU A 53 -14.28 10.43 4.52
N LYS A 54 -15.52 10.83 4.24
CA LYS A 54 -16.18 11.90 4.98
C LYS A 54 -16.55 11.47 6.40
N GLU A 55 -17.15 10.29 6.51
CA GLU A 55 -17.61 9.72 7.78
C GLU A 55 -16.44 9.43 8.73
N TRP A 56 -15.39 8.85 8.21
CA TRP A 56 -14.23 8.43 9.00
C TRP A 56 -13.13 9.49 9.09
N SER A 57 -13.35 10.66 8.49
CA SER A 57 -12.38 11.78 8.45
C SER A 57 -11.00 11.35 7.93
N ILE A 58 -10.99 10.62 6.84
CA ILE A 58 -9.80 10.08 6.19
C ILE A 58 -9.67 10.56 4.74
N ARG A 59 -8.55 10.21 4.12
CA ARG A 59 -8.24 10.37 2.71
C ARG A 59 -7.57 9.09 2.22
N SER A 60 -8.12 8.48 1.18
CA SER A 60 -7.59 7.26 0.58
C SER A 60 -6.93 7.55 -0.76
N LEU A 61 -5.74 7.04 -0.98
CA LEU A 61 -4.96 7.25 -2.19
C LEU A 61 -4.34 5.93 -2.64
N GLN A 62 -4.24 5.74 -3.96
CA GLN A 62 -3.53 4.61 -4.55
C GLN A 62 -2.12 5.02 -4.98
N GLU A 63 -1.16 4.12 -4.83
CA GLU A 63 0.21 4.27 -5.34
C GLU A 63 0.85 5.63 -5.03
N GLN A 64 0.52 6.16 -3.87
CA GLN A 64 0.99 7.47 -3.45
C GLN A 64 2.43 7.40 -2.98
N ARG A 65 3.32 8.17 -3.62
CA ARG A 65 4.71 8.30 -3.20
C ARG A 65 4.79 8.81 -1.76
N THR A 66 5.41 8.00 -0.91
CA THR A 66 5.63 8.31 0.52
C THR A 66 7.10 8.16 0.85
N ARG A 67 7.72 9.21 1.36
CA ARG A 67 9.11 9.20 1.78
C ARG A 67 9.23 8.55 3.16
N VAL A 68 9.43 7.25 3.17
CA VAL A 68 9.48 6.41 4.37
C VAL A 68 10.82 6.43 5.10
N GLY A 69 11.79 7.17 4.58
CA GLY A 69 13.12 7.31 5.17
C GLY A 69 13.92 8.40 4.48
N THR A 70 15.14 8.66 4.93
CA THR A 70 16.03 9.67 4.34
C THR A 70 16.38 9.37 2.89
N THR A 71 16.48 8.08 2.55
CA THR A 71 16.88 7.56 1.23
C THR A 71 15.90 6.54 0.68
N LYS A 72 14.64 6.56 1.15
CA LYS A 72 13.62 5.59 0.73
C LYS A 72 12.29 6.26 0.45
N VAL A 73 11.74 5.95 -0.72
CA VAL A 73 10.36 6.30 -1.11
C VAL A 73 9.65 5.01 -1.52
N ARG A 74 8.51 4.77 -0.92
CA ARG A 74 7.65 3.63 -1.21
C ARG A 74 6.29 4.09 -1.73
N LEU A 75 5.66 3.25 -2.51
CA LEU A 75 4.32 3.45 -3.05
C LEU A 75 3.42 2.30 -2.61
N PRO A 76 2.80 2.37 -1.43
CA PRO A 76 1.80 1.37 -1.05
C PRO A 76 0.67 1.30 -2.08
N ASP A 77 0.14 0.11 -2.35
CA ASP A 77 -0.96 -0.05 -3.31
C ASP A 77 -2.18 0.78 -2.90
N VAL A 78 -2.49 0.81 -1.60
CA VAL A 78 -3.48 1.73 -1.04
C VAL A 78 -2.95 2.34 0.26
N SER A 79 -3.06 3.66 0.37
CA SER A 79 -2.71 4.44 1.56
C SER A 79 -3.94 5.14 2.12
N VAL A 80 -4.13 5.07 3.44
CA VAL A 80 -5.21 5.79 4.14
C VAL A 80 -4.59 6.77 5.12
N PHE A 81 -4.84 8.06 4.90
CA PHE A 81 -4.35 9.15 5.76
C PHE A 81 -5.48 9.73 6.60
N SER A 82 -5.16 10.21 7.81
CA SER A 82 -6.06 11.14 8.51
C SER A 82 -6.21 12.42 7.70
N ARG A 83 -7.38 13.05 7.73
CA ARG A 83 -7.57 14.37 7.11
C ARG A 83 -6.74 15.48 7.72
N ASP A 84 -6.25 15.27 8.94
CA ASP A 84 -5.36 16.23 9.63
C ASP A 84 -3.94 16.25 9.04
N VAL A 85 -3.55 15.21 8.29
CA VAL A 85 -2.25 15.17 7.62
C VAL A 85 -2.25 16.17 6.46
N PRO A 86 -1.23 17.06 6.36
CA PRO A 86 -1.13 18.00 5.26
C PRO A 86 -1.09 17.28 3.90
N ILE A 87 -1.64 17.92 2.86
CA ILE A 87 -1.57 17.39 1.50
C ILE A 87 -0.21 17.73 0.91
N GLU A 88 0.52 16.70 0.50
CA GLU A 88 1.85 16.80 -0.12
C GLU A 88 1.86 16.00 -1.43
N GLN A 89 2.68 16.42 -2.40
CA GLN A 89 2.84 15.66 -3.66
C GLN A 89 3.60 14.35 -3.43
N VAL A 90 4.58 14.38 -2.53
CA VAL A 90 5.25 13.21 -1.95
C VAL A 90 5.08 13.32 -0.44
N PHE A 91 4.36 12.40 0.16
CA PHE A 91 4.06 12.47 1.58
C PHE A 91 5.30 12.24 2.44
N THR A 92 5.47 13.08 3.46
CA THR A 92 6.54 12.98 4.46
C THR A 92 6.00 12.64 5.86
N HIS A 93 4.68 12.49 5.97
CA HIS A 93 3.98 12.10 7.19
C HIS A 93 3.43 10.67 7.04
N PRO A 94 3.49 9.84 8.07
CA PRO A 94 2.97 8.48 8.00
C PRO A 94 1.46 8.46 7.81
N GLN A 95 1.01 7.58 6.93
CA GLN A 95 -0.40 7.22 6.81
C GLN A 95 -0.87 6.41 8.02
N LEU A 96 -2.18 6.40 8.26
CA LEU A 96 -2.80 5.54 9.26
C LEU A 96 -2.68 4.06 8.89
N ILE A 97 -2.91 3.77 7.59
CA ILE A 97 -2.93 2.41 7.08
C ILE A 97 -2.16 2.39 5.75
N ALA A 98 -1.25 1.44 5.60
CA ALA A 98 -0.67 1.04 4.33
C ALA A 98 -1.15 -0.37 3.98
N ILE A 99 -1.59 -0.57 2.74
CA ILE A 99 -2.09 -1.86 2.26
C ILE A 99 -1.30 -2.25 1.03
N GLU A 100 -0.75 -3.47 1.05
CA GLU A 100 -0.12 -4.13 -0.09
C GLU A 100 -1.04 -5.24 -0.61
N VAL A 101 -1.23 -5.29 -1.92
CA VAL A 101 -1.95 -6.37 -2.61
C VAL A 101 -0.92 -7.23 -3.31
N LEU A 102 -0.84 -8.51 -2.95
CA LEU A 102 0.19 -9.39 -3.48
C LEU A 102 -0.02 -9.71 -4.96
N SER A 103 1.06 -9.68 -5.71
CA SER A 103 1.18 -10.23 -7.06
C SER A 103 1.85 -11.61 -7.04
N PRO A 104 1.67 -12.45 -8.08
CA PRO A 104 2.31 -13.77 -8.14
C PRO A 104 3.84 -13.72 -8.12
N GLU A 105 4.40 -12.64 -8.65
CA GLU A 105 5.85 -12.42 -8.72
C GLU A 105 6.43 -11.86 -7.42
N ASP A 106 5.58 -11.51 -6.44
CA ASP A 106 6.06 -10.96 -5.18
C ASP A 106 6.90 -11.99 -4.42
N ARG A 107 8.11 -11.56 -4.09
CA ARG A 107 9.00 -12.34 -3.25
C ARG A 107 8.81 -11.92 -1.80
N HIS A 108 8.59 -12.88 -0.93
CA HIS A 108 8.34 -12.66 0.50
C HIS A 108 9.31 -11.66 1.14
N TYR A 109 10.62 -11.79 0.85
CA TYR A 109 11.62 -10.90 1.44
C TYR A 109 11.46 -9.42 1.03
N ARG A 110 10.96 -9.13 -0.19
CA ARG A 110 10.70 -7.75 -0.64
C ARG A 110 9.49 -7.15 0.05
N VAL A 111 8.46 -7.94 0.25
CA VAL A 111 7.28 -7.50 1.00
C VAL A 111 7.64 -7.25 2.47
N ASP A 112 8.43 -8.15 3.08
CA ASP A 112 8.95 -7.97 4.45
C ASP A 112 9.82 -6.71 4.58
N GLU A 113 10.59 -6.38 3.56
CA GLU A 113 11.38 -5.15 3.55
C GLU A 113 10.49 -3.90 3.49
N LYS A 114 9.45 -3.89 2.65
CA LYS A 114 8.46 -2.82 2.64
C LYS A 114 7.79 -2.66 3.99
N ILE A 115 7.34 -3.76 4.60
CA ILE A 115 6.71 -3.76 5.93
C ILE A 115 7.65 -3.14 6.97
N ARG A 116 8.93 -3.52 6.99
CA ARG A 116 9.93 -2.92 7.89
C ARG A 116 10.07 -1.42 7.67
N ASN A 117 10.14 -0.97 6.40
CA ASN A 117 10.23 0.46 6.08
C ASN A 117 8.99 1.22 6.59
N TYR A 118 7.80 0.64 6.48
CA TYR A 118 6.56 1.23 6.97
C TYR A 118 6.53 1.34 8.51
N ILE A 119 6.95 0.28 9.21
CA ILE A 119 7.04 0.28 10.68
C ILE A 119 8.05 1.34 11.16
N GLU A 120 9.24 1.37 10.58
CA GLU A 120 10.28 2.34 10.92
C GLU A 120 9.83 3.78 10.67
N PHE A 121 9.04 4.02 9.64
CA PHE A 121 8.46 5.31 9.33
C PHE A 121 7.34 5.74 10.29
N GLY A 122 6.73 4.79 11.01
CA GLY A 122 5.68 5.04 11.99
C GLY A 122 4.26 4.81 11.48
N ILE A 123 4.08 4.04 10.40
CA ILE A 123 2.77 3.59 9.97
C ILE A 123 2.26 2.56 10.98
N ARG A 124 1.05 2.80 11.51
CA ARG A 124 0.53 1.99 12.62
C ARG A 124 -0.18 0.72 12.17
N HIS A 125 -0.79 0.75 10.99
CA HIS A 125 -1.55 -0.38 10.46
C HIS A 125 -1.01 -0.74 9.09
N ILE A 126 -0.51 -1.97 8.96
CA ILE A 126 0.09 -2.48 7.72
C ILE A 126 -0.61 -3.79 7.41
N TRP A 127 -1.39 -3.79 6.32
CA TRP A 127 -2.19 -4.93 5.92
C TRP A 127 -1.74 -5.45 4.56
N VAL A 128 -1.73 -6.76 4.44
CA VAL A 128 -1.36 -7.44 3.20
C VAL A 128 -2.53 -8.32 2.76
N VAL A 129 -2.90 -8.25 1.50
CA VAL A 129 -4.02 -9.03 0.93
C VAL A 129 -3.53 -9.82 -0.27
N ASN A 130 -3.84 -11.12 -0.29
CA ASN A 130 -3.60 -11.96 -1.46
C ASN A 130 -4.91 -12.11 -2.26
N PRO A 131 -4.99 -11.56 -3.46
CA PRO A 131 -6.23 -11.55 -4.25
C PRO A 131 -6.66 -12.95 -4.70
N ARG A 132 -5.72 -13.86 -4.95
CA ARG A 132 -6.00 -15.21 -5.46
C ARG A 132 -6.51 -16.15 -4.38
N THR A 133 -5.90 -16.12 -3.20
CA THR A 133 -6.31 -16.95 -2.06
C THR A 133 -7.38 -16.28 -1.20
N ARG A 134 -7.66 -15.00 -1.45
CA ARG A 134 -8.58 -14.16 -0.65
C ARG A 134 -8.17 -14.07 0.82
N ALA A 135 -6.88 -14.26 1.08
CA ALA A 135 -6.29 -14.22 2.40
C ALA A 135 -5.76 -12.84 2.73
N GLY A 136 -5.79 -12.48 4.01
CA GLY A 136 -5.21 -11.25 4.48
C GLY A 136 -4.41 -11.44 5.76
N TRP A 137 -3.46 -10.54 5.99
CA TRP A 137 -2.60 -10.53 7.18
C TRP A 137 -2.44 -9.11 7.72
N ASP A 138 -2.54 -8.98 9.02
CA ASP A 138 -2.06 -7.81 9.73
C ASP A 138 -0.57 -7.99 10.00
N CYS A 139 0.23 -7.05 9.49
CA CYS A 139 1.69 -7.07 9.58
C CYS A 139 2.21 -5.88 10.39
N SER A 140 1.37 -5.22 11.17
CA SER A 140 1.66 -3.97 11.86
C SER A 140 2.79 -4.06 12.89
N ASP A 141 3.03 -5.25 13.45
CA ASP A 141 4.14 -5.52 14.37
C ASP A 141 5.32 -6.27 13.73
N GLY A 142 5.30 -6.44 12.42
CA GLY A 142 6.32 -7.19 11.65
C GLY A 142 6.03 -8.68 11.51
N ASN A 143 5.02 -9.21 12.18
CA ASN A 143 4.57 -10.59 12.04
C ASN A 143 3.35 -10.67 11.12
N TRP A 144 3.25 -11.74 10.35
CA TRP A 144 2.11 -11.99 9.46
C TRP A 144 0.99 -12.69 10.22
N VAL A 145 0.05 -11.92 10.78
CA VAL A 145 -1.09 -12.46 11.55
C VAL A 145 -2.31 -12.53 10.64
N ARG A 146 -2.81 -13.75 10.38
CA ARG A 146 -3.98 -13.97 9.52
C ARG A 146 -5.21 -13.26 10.05
N GLN A 147 -5.87 -12.49 9.19
CA GLN A 147 -7.10 -11.76 9.49
C GLN A 147 -8.08 -11.85 8.30
N GLU A 148 -9.36 -11.90 8.61
CA GLU A 148 -10.45 -11.74 7.63
C GLU A 148 -11.12 -10.37 7.76
N ARG A 149 -10.98 -9.75 8.93
CA ARG A 149 -11.47 -8.41 9.22
C ARG A 149 -10.35 -7.63 9.92
N PHE A 150 -9.97 -6.53 9.29
CA PHE A 150 -9.00 -5.59 9.84
C PHE A 150 -9.74 -4.45 10.51
N GLU A 151 -9.29 -4.03 11.66
CA GLU A 151 -9.89 -2.93 12.43
C GLU A 151 -8.83 -2.00 13.00
N VAL A 152 -9.15 -0.71 13.05
CA VAL A 152 -8.31 0.27 13.73
C VAL A 152 -8.92 0.53 15.10
N SER A 153 -8.21 0.10 16.14
CA SER A 153 -8.69 0.20 17.53
C SER A 153 -9.04 1.64 17.91
N GLY A 154 -10.23 1.83 18.52
CA GLY A 154 -10.71 3.14 18.93
C GLY A 154 -11.21 4.04 17.77
N SER A 155 -11.40 3.45 16.58
CA SER A 155 -11.82 4.14 15.37
C SER A 155 -12.90 3.31 14.65
N PRO A 156 -13.77 3.93 13.83
CA PRO A 156 -14.73 3.20 13.01
C PRO A 156 -14.09 2.52 11.78
N LEU A 157 -12.80 2.74 11.54
CA LEU A 157 -12.12 2.22 10.34
C LEU A 157 -12.00 0.70 10.39
N TYR A 158 -12.45 0.05 9.33
CA TYR A 158 -12.28 -1.38 9.14
C TYR A 158 -12.25 -1.75 7.65
N LEU A 159 -11.77 -2.94 7.37
CA LEU A 159 -11.86 -3.61 6.09
C LEU A 159 -12.26 -5.08 6.32
N SER A 160 -13.37 -5.51 5.74
CA SER A 160 -13.85 -6.89 5.80
C SER A 160 -13.55 -7.57 4.47
N LEU A 161 -12.68 -8.57 4.47
CA LEU A 161 -12.36 -9.32 3.24
C LEU A 161 -13.56 -10.10 2.70
N PRO A 162 -14.38 -10.78 3.54
CA PRO A 162 -15.58 -11.46 3.03
C PRO A 162 -16.53 -10.50 2.31
N GLU A 163 -16.79 -9.32 2.87
CA GLU A 163 -17.66 -8.32 2.25
C GLU A 163 -17.02 -7.72 0.98
N LEU A 164 -15.70 -7.47 1.00
CA LEU A 164 -14.98 -6.95 -0.16
C LEU A 164 -15.06 -7.92 -1.33
N PHE A 165 -14.75 -9.20 -1.10
CA PHE A 165 -14.75 -10.20 -2.16
C PHE A 165 -16.17 -10.54 -2.64
N ALA A 166 -17.18 -10.48 -1.77
CA ALA A 166 -18.58 -10.62 -2.18
C ALA A 166 -18.97 -9.51 -3.17
N LYS A 167 -18.59 -8.26 -2.92
CA LYS A 167 -18.83 -7.14 -3.85
C LYS A 167 -18.11 -7.32 -5.18
N ILE A 168 -16.86 -7.78 -5.15
CA ILE A 168 -16.11 -8.08 -6.38
C ILE A 168 -16.82 -9.16 -7.21
N ASP A 169 -17.29 -10.22 -6.56
CA ASP A 169 -17.99 -11.32 -7.23
C ASP A 169 -19.32 -10.85 -7.85
N GLU A 170 -20.06 -9.98 -7.16
CA GLU A 170 -21.31 -9.38 -7.68
C GLU A 170 -21.07 -8.53 -8.94
N GLU A 171 -19.97 -7.78 -9.00
CA GLU A 171 -19.61 -6.96 -10.17
C GLU A 171 -19.19 -7.80 -11.39
N GLN A 172 -18.80 -9.06 -11.19
CA GLN A 172 -18.34 -9.96 -12.26
C GLN A 172 -19.44 -10.79 -12.88
N VAL A 173 -20.66 -10.75 -12.32
CA VAL A 173 -21.82 -11.43 -12.91
C VAL A 173 -22.29 -10.63 -14.13
N PRO A 174 -22.39 -11.25 -15.33
CA PRO A 174 -22.86 -10.59 -16.54
C PRO A 174 -24.32 -10.17 -16.49
#